data_85ff03c53b830c98eebf7efe2450a01c
#
_entry.id   85ff03c53b830c98eebf7efe2450a01c
#
_cell.length_a   1.000
_cell.length_b   1.000
_cell.length_c   1.000
_cell.angle_alpha   90.00
_cell.angle_beta   90.00
_cell.angle_gamma   90.00
#
_symmetry.space_group_name_H-M   'P 1'
#
loop_
_entity.id
_entity.type
_entity.pdbx_description
1 polymer ?
#
loop_
_entity_poly.entity_id
_entity_poly.type
_entity_poly.pdbx_seq_one_letter_code
_entity_poly.pdbx_strand_id
1 'polypeptide(L)'
;MSAFARRLETLHATRPVTVLGAAVIDVIADAYALPWRGCDIELKQQGVNIGGCALNIAIALKRLGIAAQNALPVGHGVWADIIRNAMAKQDLHSAVEAETGDNGWCLALVEPDGERTFMSFSGVENQWQPRWLDGLSVPAGSLISLSGYQLASPSGELLTAWLESLQDVTLFIDFGPRIADIPDPLMARIMACKPIVSLNRQEAELAAEWLGVNVEELGTRWQQRFGAALIVRHDKDGAVWYDGDASGHVPAF
;
A
#
# COMPACT_ATOMS: atom_id res chain seq x y z
N MET A 1 -14.75 4.90 27.28
CA MET A 1 -13.64 4.73 26.31
C MET A 1 -13.32 3.24 26.22
N SER A 2 -13.28 2.67 25.02
CA SER A 2 -12.98 1.25 24.81
C SER A 2 -11.53 0.91 25.22
N ALA A 3 -11.23 -0.36 25.51
CA ALA A 3 -9.85 -0.79 25.80
C ALA A 3 -8.90 -0.47 24.64
N PHE A 4 -9.42 -0.52 23.41
CA PHE A 4 -8.70 -0.15 22.20
C PHE A 4 -8.35 1.35 22.15
N ALA A 5 -9.31 2.25 22.45
CA ALA A 5 -9.05 3.67 22.47
C ALA A 5 -7.95 4.05 23.48
N ARG A 6 -7.99 3.43 24.68
CA ARG A 6 -6.90 3.60 25.68
C ARG A 6 -5.56 3.11 25.19
N ARG A 7 -5.53 2.02 24.41
CA ARG A 7 -4.29 1.49 23.85
C ARG A 7 -3.71 2.40 22.76
N LEU A 8 -4.57 3.03 21.95
CA LEU A 8 -4.15 4.03 20.96
C LEU A 8 -3.55 5.28 21.61
N GLU A 9 -4.09 5.74 22.76
CA GLU A 9 -3.54 6.89 23.50
C GLU A 9 -2.14 6.64 24.07
N THR A 10 -1.80 5.38 24.32
CA THR A 10 -0.46 4.98 24.82
C THR A 10 0.46 4.48 23.71
N LEU A 11 0.00 4.48 22.45
CA LEU A 11 0.78 4.02 21.32
C LEU A 11 1.94 5.00 21.05
N HIS A 12 3.14 4.48 21.02
CA HIS A 12 4.33 5.22 20.60
C HIS A 12 5.23 4.31 19.79
N ALA A 13 5.89 4.89 18.79
CA ALA A 13 6.84 4.14 18.00
C ALA A 13 8.11 3.88 18.81
N THR A 14 8.48 2.62 18.94
CA THR A 14 9.75 2.20 19.55
C THR A 14 10.84 1.96 18.50
N ARG A 15 10.48 2.07 17.22
CA ARG A 15 11.32 1.76 16.06
C ARG A 15 11.18 2.88 15.02
N PRO A 16 12.23 3.21 14.26
CA PRO A 16 12.12 4.08 13.11
C PRO A 16 11.13 3.50 12.09
N VAL A 17 10.28 4.34 11.50
CA VAL A 17 9.29 3.92 10.50
C VAL A 17 9.57 4.63 9.18
N THR A 18 9.64 3.87 8.09
CA THR A 18 9.69 4.39 6.73
C THR A 18 8.45 3.93 5.98
N VAL A 19 7.70 4.89 5.42
CA VAL A 19 6.56 4.63 4.56
C VAL A 19 7.00 4.87 3.12
N LEU A 20 7.03 3.82 2.31
CA LEU A 20 7.48 3.85 0.94
C LEU A 20 6.33 3.54 -0.01
N GLY A 21 6.09 4.41 -0.98
CA GLY A 21 5.03 4.17 -1.96
C GLY A 21 4.48 5.41 -2.64
N ALA A 22 3.20 5.39 -2.97
CA ALA A 22 2.58 6.41 -3.79
C ALA A 22 1.71 7.40 -3.01
N ALA A 23 1.76 8.65 -3.46
CA ALA A 23 0.71 9.63 -3.31
C ALA A 23 0.13 9.90 -4.70
N VAL A 24 -1.18 9.75 -4.85
CA VAL A 24 -1.89 9.86 -6.13
C VAL A 24 -3.16 10.70 -5.98
N ILE A 25 -3.73 11.10 -7.09
CA ILE A 25 -5.02 11.82 -7.14
C ILE A 25 -6.12 10.84 -7.54
N ASP A 26 -7.23 10.86 -6.81
CA ASP A 26 -8.45 10.14 -7.16
C ASP A 26 -9.50 11.17 -7.63
N VAL A 27 -9.79 11.16 -8.94
CA VAL A 27 -10.90 11.90 -9.53
C VAL A 27 -12.12 11.00 -9.49
N ILE A 28 -13.12 11.38 -8.69
CA ILE A 28 -14.33 10.59 -8.50
C ILE A 28 -15.43 11.15 -9.37
N ALA A 29 -16.08 10.30 -10.15
CA ALA A 29 -17.18 10.68 -11.03
C ALA A 29 -18.28 9.63 -11.03
N ASP A 30 -19.55 10.09 -10.99
CA ASP A 30 -20.70 9.22 -11.22
C ASP A 30 -20.77 8.87 -12.70
N ALA A 31 -20.97 7.60 -12.98
CA ALA A 31 -21.19 7.06 -14.32
C ALA A 31 -22.52 6.29 -14.31
N TYR A 32 -23.36 6.53 -15.31
CA TYR A 32 -24.61 5.75 -15.46
C TYR A 32 -24.35 4.35 -16.01
N ALA A 33 -23.18 4.13 -16.63
CA ALA A 33 -22.68 2.85 -17.10
C ALA A 33 -21.15 2.94 -17.31
N LEU A 34 -20.49 1.80 -17.38
CA LEU A 34 -19.06 1.76 -17.76
C LEU A 34 -18.90 2.10 -19.25
N PRO A 35 -17.80 2.78 -19.63
CA PRO A 35 -17.50 3.09 -21.02
C PRO A 35 -17.34 1.81 -21.86
N TRP A 36 -17.85 1.83 -23.08
CA TRP A 36 -17.64 0.77 -24.08
C TRP A 36 -16.97 1.35 -25.33
N ARG A 37 -16.46 0.47 -26.18
CA ARG A 37 -15.72 0.89 -27.38
C ARG A 37 -16.58 1.77 -28.28
N GLY A 38 -16.08 3.00 -28.55
CA GLY A 38 -16.73 3.96 -29.44
C GLY A 38 -17.82 4.79 -28.77
N CYS A 39 -18.04 4.65 -27.46
CA CYS A 39 -18.97 5.52 -26.74
C CYS A 39 -18.42 6.94 -26.55
N ASP A 40 -19.34 7.87 -26.37
CA ASP A 40 -19.15 9.18 -25.76
C ASP A 40 -20.06 9.20 -24.53
N ILE A 41 -19.49 9.27 -23.35
CA ILE A 41 -20.22 9.19 -22.08
C ILE A 41 -19.92 10.41 -21.23
N GLU A 42 -20.96 11.12 -20.83
CA GLU A 42 -20.85 12.25 -19.93
C GLU A 42 -20.82 11.74 -18.47
N LEU A 43 -19.81 12.18 -17.74
CA LEU A 43 -19.61 11.83 -16.32
C LEU A 43 -19.91 13.04 -15.45
N LYS A 44 -20.51 12.81 -14.29
CA LYS A 44 -20.72 13.84 -13.30
C LYS A 44 -19.60 13.78 -12.25
N GLN A 45 -18.69 14.75 -12.29
CA GLN A 45 -17.60 14.84 -11.30
C GLN A 45 -18.17 15.05 -9.90
N GLN A 46 -17.77 14.21 -8.97
CA GLN A 46 -18.12 14.30 -7.55
C GLN A 46 -17.02 15.00 -6.73
N GLY A 47 -15.77 14.79 -7.08
CA GLY A 47 -14.66 15.39 -6.35
C GLY A 47 -13.30 14.98 -6.86
N VAL A 48 -12.29 15.62 -6.29
CA VAL A 48 -10.88 15.28 -6.44
C VAL A 48 -10.32 15.08 -5.05
N ASN A 49 -9.91 13.87 -4.75
CA ASN A 49 -9.31 13.51 -3.48
C ASN A 49 -7.82 13.17 -3.69
N ILE A 50 -7.06 13.34 -2.64
CA ILE A 50 -5.72 12.78 -2.59
C ILE A 50 -5.79 11.40 -1.94
N GLY A 51 -5.11 10.44 -2.53
CA GLY A 51 -5.08 9.05 -2.11
C GLY A 51 -3.71 8.44 -2.26
N GLY A 52 -3.72 7.13 -2.36
CA GLY A 52 -2.52 6.29 -2.36
C GLY A 52 -2.29 5.62 -1.03
N CYS A 53 -2.02 4.30 -1.06
CA CYS A 53 -1.87 3.49 0.16
C CYS A 53 -0.84 4.09 1.12
N ALA A 54 0.32 4.48 0.60
CA ALA A 54 1.41 5.02 1.42
C ALA A 54 1.06 6.40 2.01
N LEU A 55 0.42 7.30 1.25
CA LEU A 55 0.01 8.58 1.79
C LEU A 55 -1.04 8.41 2.90
N ASN A 56 -1.99 7.49 2.74
CA ASN A 56 -2.99 7.21 3.78
C ASN A 56 -2.34 6.66 5.06
N ILE A 57 -1.31 5.81 4.94
CA ILE A 57 -0.52 5.33 6.08
C ILE A 57 0.23 6.49 6.74
N ALA A 58 0.89 7.35 5.95
CA ALA A 58 1.61 8.51 6.47
C ALA A 58 0.68 9.46 7.26
N ILE A 59 -0.52 9.74 6.75
CA ILE A 59 -1.54 10.53 7.43
C ILE A 59 -1.99 9.85 8.73
N ALA A 60 -2.23 8.54 8.70
CA ALA A 60 -2.66 7.80 9.88
C ALA A 60 -1.58 7.82 10.98
N LEU A 61 -0.31 7.58 10.63
CA LEU A 61 0.81 7.64 11.55
C LEU A 61 0.96 9.04 12.17
N LYS A 62 0.86 10.08 11.34
CA LYS A 62 0.90 11.47 11.81
C LYS A 62 -0.20 11.76 12.83
N ARG A 63 -1.44 11.33 12.57
CA ARG A 63 -2.59 11.48 13.48
C ARG A 63 -2.41 10.73 14.79
N LEU A 64 -1.68 9.63 14.77
CA LEU A 64 -1.32 8.84 15.95
C LEU A 64 -0.09 9.41 16.69
N GLY A 65 0.49 10.52 16.23
CA GLY A 65 1.71 11.10 16.80
C GLY A 65 2.97 10.28 16.55
N ILE A 66 2.96 9.37 15.58
CA ILE A 66 4.10 8.53 15.22
C ILE A 66 4.88 9.22 14.10
N ALA A 67 6.14 9.53 14.37
CA ALA A 67 7.05 10.05 13.35
C ALA A 67 7.42 8.95 12.34
N ALA A 68 7.36 9.29 11.06
CA ALA A 68 7.78 8.42 9.97
C ALA A 68 8.55 9.19 8.90
N GLN A 69 9.53 8.54 8.28
CA GLN A 69 10.13 9.01 7.04
C GLN A 69 9.20 8.62 5.90
N ASN A 70 8.64 9.62 5.20
CA ASN A 70 7.72 9.36 4.10
C ASN A 70 8.50 9.42 2.78
N ALA A 71 8.72 8.28 2.17
CA ALA A 71 9.34 8.13 0.85
C ALA A 71 8.22 8.03 -0.21
N LEU A 72 7.64 9.18 -0.54
CA LEU A 72 6.52 9.32 -1.48
C LEU A 72 6.98 10.20 -2.64
N PRO A 73 7.39 9.63 -3.80
CA PRO A 73 7.86 10.45 -4.91
C PRO A 73 6.81 11.49 -5.33
N VAL A 74 7.19 12.76 -5.25
CA VAL A 74 6.37 13.90 -5.71
C VAL A 74 7.11 14.59 -6.85
N GLY A 75 6.43 14.74 -7.98
CA GLY A 75 6.99 15.31 -9.19
C GLY A 75 6.69 16.79 -9.36
N HIS A 76 6.66 17.21 -10.63
CA HIS A 76 6.32 18.55 -11.06
C HIS A 76 5.19 18.49 -12.09
N GLY A 77 4.10 19.19 -11.82
CA GLY A 77 2.93 19.25 -12.67
C GLY A 77 1.67 19.50 -11.86
N VAL A 78 0.52 19.44 -12.54
CA VAL A 78 -0.78 19.79 -11.93
C VAL A 78 -1.12 18.87 -10.77
N TRP A 79 -0.91 17.57 -10.93
CA TRP A 79 -1.23 16.57 -9.92
C TRP A 79 -0.23 16.61 -8.76
N ALA A 80 1.06 16.76 -9.06
CA ALA A 80 2.11 16.93 -8.05
C ALA A 80 1.86 18.16 -7.17
N ASP A 81 1.43 19.29 -7.75
CA ASP A 81 1.13 20.50 -6.98
C ASP A 81 -0.07 20.32 -6.04
N ILE A 82 -1.10 19.61 -6.47
CA ILE A 82 -2.24 19.27 -5.62
C ILE A 82 -1.80 18.39 -4.46
N ILE A 83 -1.00 17.34 -4.74
CA ILE A 83 -0.46 16.43 -3.72
C ILE A 83 0.41 17.20 -2.74
N ARG A 84 1.36 18.00 -3.22
CA ARG A 84 2.27 18.79 -2.38
C ARG A 84 1.51 19.72 -1.44
N ASN A 85 0.52 20.45 -1.97
CA ASN A 85 -0.33 21.32 -1.18
C ASN A 85 -1.15 20.57 -0.13
N ALA A 86 -1.63 19.39 -0.45
CA ALA A 86 -2.41 18.60 0.47
C ALA A 86 -1.55 17.96 1.57
N MET A 87 -0.35 17.49 1.24
CA MET A 87 0.63 17.01 2.22
C MET A 87 1.03 18.13 3.17
N ALA A 88 1.29 19.34 2.65
CA ALA A 88 1.64 20.50 3.47
C ALA A 88 0.54 20.87 4.48
N LYS A 89 -0.75 20.77 4.10
CA LYS A 89 -1.90 20.98 5.02
C LYS A 89 -1.96 19.96 6.16
N GLN A 90 -1.36 18.78 5.98
CA GLN A 90 -1.26 17.73 7.00
C GLN A 90 0.10 17.78 7.73
N ASP A 91 0.91 18.79 7.47
CA ASP A 91 2.29 18.88 7.96
C ASP A 91 3.10 17.58 7.65
N LEU A 92 2.94 17.09 6.43
CA LEU A 92 3.66 15.95 5.88
C LEU A 92 4.63 16.41 4.79
N HIS A 93 5.83 15.82 4.79
CA HIS A 93 6.84 16.05 3.78
C HIS A 93 7.32 14.74 3.21
N SER A 94 7.63 14.71 1.92
CA SER A 94 8.29 13.57 1.30
C SER A 94 9.81 13.72 1.40
N ALA A 95 10.48 12.59 1.63
CA ALA A 95 11.94 12.49 1.53
C ALA A 95 12.41 12.32 0.07
N VAL A 96 11.47 12.17 -0.88
CA VAL A 96 11.76 11.94 -2.29
C VAL A 96 11.04 12.98 -3.14
N GLU A 97 11.80 13.67 -3.95
CA GLU A 97 11.29 14.60 -4.97
C GLU A 97 11.83 14.19 -6.34
N ALA A 98 10.91 14.03 -7.31
CA ALA A 98 11.29 13.73 -8.68
C ALA A 98 11.61 15.03 -9.42
N GLU A 99 12.71 15.07 -10.15
CA GLU A 99 13.15 16.28 -10.85
C GLU A 99 12.25 16.64 -12.04
N THR A 100 11.61 15.66 -12.63
CA THR A 100 10.74 15.80 -13.80
C THR A 100 9.57 14.84 -13.74
N GLY A 101 8.50 15.15 -14.47
CA GLY A 101 7.29 14.33 -14.55
C GLY A 101 6.26 14.67 -13.49
N ASP A 102 5.02 14.31 -13.74
CA ASP A 102 3.89 14.52 -12.82
C ASP A 102 3.54 13.24 -12.05
N ASN A 103 2.81 13.37 -10.99
CA ASN A 103 2.26 12.23 -10.26
C ASN A 103 1.11 11.57 -11.03
N GLY A 104 0.92 10.29 -10.74
CA GLY A 104 -0.22 9.53 -11.25
C GLY A 104 -1.55 9.99 -10.68
N TRP A 105 -2.60 9.65 -11.38
CA TRP A 105 -3.96 9.90 -10.98
C TRP A 105 -4.88 8.74 -11.38
N CYS A 106 -6.03 8.67 -10.77
CA CYS A 106 -7.00 7.62 -11.02
C CYS A 106 -8.38 8.26 -11.28
N LEU A 107 -9.08 7.77 -12.28
CA LEU A 107 -10.50 8.02 -12.46
C LEU A 107 -11.28 6.88 -11.81
N ALA A 108 -12.01 7.20 -10.74
CA ALA A 108 -12.92 6.28 -10.07
C ALA A 108 -14.34 6.53 -10.55
N LEU A 109 -14.86 5.63 -11.38
CA LEU A 109 -16.24 5.63 -11.85
C LEU A 109 -17.12 4.94 -10.80
N VAL A 110 -18.14 5.63 -10.35
CA VAL A 110 -19.14 5.11 -9.40
C VAL A 110 -20.42 4.85 -10.17
N GLU A 111 -20.83 3.59 -10.23
CA GLU A 111 -22.07 3.16 -10.89
C GLU A 111 -23.29 3.33 -9.95
N PRO A 112 -24.54 3.32 -10.47
CA PRO A 112 -25.74 3.56 -9.67
C PRO A 112 -25.96 2.59 -8.51
N ASP A 113 -25.39 1.39 -8.57
CA ASP A 113 -25.42 0.37 -7.52
C ASP A 113 -24.32 0.58 -6.45
N GLY A 114 -23.43 1.57 -6.67
CA GLY A 114 -22.34 1.91 -5.78
C GLY A 114 -21.03 1.17 -6.08
N GLU A 115 -21.01 0.29 -7.10
CA GLU A 115 -19.77 -0.33 -7.55
C GLU A 115 -18.80 0.70 -8.11
N ARG A 116 -17.51 0.42 -7.96
CA ARG A 116 -16.44 1.34 -8.37
C ARG A 116 -15.48 0.68 -9.31
N THR A 117 -15.32 1.29 -10.48
CA THR A 117 -14.32 0.90 -11.47
C THR A 117 -13.23 1.96 -11.56
N PHE A 118 -11.97 1.51 -11.51
CA PHE A 118 -10.82 2.40 -11.47
C PHE A 118 -10.03 2.32 -12.78
N MET A 119 -9.70 3.50 -13.33
CA MET A 119 -8.79 3.66 -14.45
C MET A 119 -7.61 4.52 -13.99
N SER A 120 -6.43 3.89 -13.86
CA SER A 120 -5.25 4.52 -13.27
C SER A 120 -4.23 4.92 -14.31
N PHE A 121 -3.66 6.09 -14.14
CA PHE A 121 -2.54 6.63 -14.89
C PHE A 121 -1.33 6.72 -13.98
N SER A 122 -0.28 5.96 -14.31
CA SER A 122 0.96 5.95 -13.54
C SER A 122 1.78 7.20 -13.80
N GLY A 123 2.38 7.73 -12.75
CA GLY A 123 3.30 8.85 -12.77
C GLY A 123 4.66 8.51 -12.16
N VAL A 124 5.31 9.53 -11.62
CA VAL A 124 6.66 9.42 -11.02
C VAL A 124 6.73 8.48 -9.83
N GLU A 125 5.62 8.27 -9.12
CA GLU A 125 5.53 7.36 -7.96
C GLU A 125 5.82 5.89 -8.30
N ASN A 126 5.77 5.53 -9.58
CA ASN A 126 6.10 4.20 -10.08
C ASN A 126 7.44 4.15 -10.87
N GLN A 127 8.23 5.23 -10.82
CA GLN A 127 9.50 5.38 -11.56
C GLN A 127 10.67 5.58 -10.58
N TRP A 128 10.81 4.66 -9.63
CA TRP A 128 11.85 4.73 -8.61
C TRP A 128 13.24 4.71 -9.20
N GLN A 129 14.15 5.42 -8.53
CA GLN A 129 15.53 5.56 -8.96
C GLN A 129 16.48 5.20 -7.80
N PRO A 130 17.65 4.60 -8.08
CA PRO A 130 18.61 4.20 -7.05
C PRO A 130 18.95 5.35 -6.10
N ARG A 131 19.20 6.56 -6.61
CA ARG A 131 19.55 7.74 -5.83
C ARG A 131 18.49 8.14 -4.79
N TRP A 132 17.20 7.86 -5.05
CA TRP A 132 16.15 8.15 -4.08
C TRP A 132 16.20 7.18 -2.90
N LEU A 133 16.52 5.92 -3.18
CA LEU A 133 16.66 4.87 -2.17
C LEU A 133 17.94 5.08 -1.34
N ASP A 134 19.04 5.46 -2.00
CA ASP A 134 20.32 5.77 -1.34
C ASP A 134 20.22 6.98 -0.42
N GLY A 135 19.30 7.91 -0.69
CA GLY A 135 19.02 9.08 0.14
C GLY A 135 18.16 8.80 1.38
N LEU A 136 17.58 7.60 1.51
CA LEU A 136 16.74 7.26 2.66
C LEU A 136 17.59 6.82 3.85
N SER A 137 17.21 7.30 5.03
CA SER A 137 17.82 6.85 6.28
C SER A 137 17.03 5.66 6.85
N VAL A 138 17.58 4.46 6.74
CA VAL A 138 16.96 3.23 7.26
C VAL A 138 17.91 2.55 8.24
N PRO A 139 17.97 3.01 9.50
CA PRO A 139 18.82 2.39 10.51
C PRO A 139 18.32 0.99 10.87
N ALA A 140 19.20 0.18 11.44
CA ALA A 140 18.87 -1.14 11.98
C ALA A 140 17.68 -1.06 12.95
N GLY A 141 16.82 -2.06 12.94
CA GLY A 141 15.59 -2.09 13.70
C GLY A 141 14.41 -1.36 13.05
N SER A 142 14.58 -0.72 11.88
CA SER A 142 13.49 0.01 11.19
C SER A 142 12.33 -0.90 10.77
N LEU A 143 11.13 -0.31 10.72
CA LEU A 143 9.96 -0.86 10.05
C LEU A 143 9.74 -0.12 8.73
N ILE A 144 9.61 -0.88 7.64
CA ILE A 144 9.34 -0.34 6.30
C ILE A 144 7.96 -0.81 5.85
N SER A 145 7.08 0.13 5.55
CA SER A 145 5.78 -0.14 4.94
C SER A 145 5.84 0.07 3.43
N LEU A 146 5.34 -0.91 2.68
CA LEU A 146 5.33 -0.93 1.21
C LEU A 146 4.05 -1.57 0.70
N SER A 147 3.61 -1.21 -0.49
CA SER A 147 2.44 -1.85 -1.13
C SER A 147 2.80 -2.65 -2.37
N GLY A 148 1.94 -3.59 -2.74
CA GLY A 148 2.07 -4.39 -3.96
C GLY A 148 2.03 -3.55 -5.24
N TYR A 149 1.44 -2.37 -5.22
CA TYR A 149 1.46 -1.46 -6.37
C TYR A 149 2.88 -1.10 -6.82
N GLN A 150 3.79 -0.84 -5.87
CA GLN A 150 5.19 -0.54 -6.18
C GLN A 150 5.93 -1.79 -6.65
N LEU A 151 5.63 -2.94 -6.06
CA LEU A 151 6.26 -4.22 -6.40
C LEU A 151 5.82 -4.75 -7.79
N ALA A 152 4.56 -4.52 -8.17
CA ALA A 152 4.03 -4.85 -9.50
C ALA A 152 4.38 -3.80 -10.57
N SER A 153 4.99 -2.67 -10.19
CA SER A 153 5.42 -1.62 -11.12
C SER A 153 6.74 -1.97 -11.82
N PRO A 154 7.13 -1.23 -12.87
CA PRO A 154 8.46 -1.37 -13.47
C PRO A 154 9.63 -1.20 -12.49
N SER A 155 9.39 -0.57 -11.33
CA SER A 155 10.39 -0.40 -10.28
C SER A 155 10.48 -1.56 -9.31
N GLY A 156 9.67 -2.59 -9.44
CA GLY A 156 9.61 -3.73 -8.50
C GLY A 156 10.93 -4.42 -8.29
N GLU A 157 11.71 -4.65 -9.37
CA GLU A 157 13.04 -5.25 -9.30
C GLU A 157 14.02 -4.38 -8.52
N LEU A 158 14.05 -3.07 -8.78
CA LEU A 158 14.91 -2.13 -8.08
C LEU A 158 14.57 -2.09 -6.58
N LEU A 159 13.29 -1.97 -6.26
CA LEU A 159 12.81 -1.92 -4.88
C LEU A 159 13.12 -3.21 -4.14
N THR A 160 12.91 -4.37 -4.76
CA THR A 160 13.23 -5.66 -4.15
C THR A 160 14.72 -5.81 -3.89
N ALA A 161 15.57 -5.46 -4.86
CA ALA A 161 17.02 -5.50 -4.67
C ALA A 161 17.49 -4.57 -3.54
N TRP A 162 16.88 -3.40 -3.40
CA TRP A 162 17.15 -2.49 -2.29
C TRP A 162 16.71 -3.09 -0.95
N LEU A 163 15.49 -3.67 -0.86
CA LEU A 163 15.00 -4.32 0.36
C LEU A 163 15.91 -5.47 0.80
N GLU A 164 16.41 -6.28 -0.14
CA GLU A 164 17.36 -7.38 0.13
C GLU A 164 18.71 -6.88 0.65
N SER A 165 19.11 -5.65 0.31
CA SER A 165 20.37 -5.06 0.78
C SER A 165 20.30 -4.55 2.23
N LEU A 166 19.09 -4.35 2.77
CA LEU A 166 18.88 -3.85 4.11
C LEU A 166 19.08 -4.95 5.14
N GLN A 167 19.63 -4.58 6.31
CA GLN A 167 19.85 -5.51 7.39
C GLN A 167 19.07 -5.10 8.64
N ASP A 168 18.59 -6.10 9.38
CA ASP A 168 17.83 -5.91 10.61
C ASP A 168 16.66 -4.94 10.43
N VAL A 169 15.84 -5.17 9.41
CA VAL A 169 14.60 -4.41 9.14
C VAL A 169 13.40 -5.33 9.19
N THR A 170 12.25 -4.79 9.54
CA THR A 170 10.96 -5.48 9.42
C THR A 170 10.19 -4.88 8.26
N LEU A 171 9.79 -5.70 7.30
CA LEU A 171 8.95 -5.28 6.20
C LEU A 171 7.48 -5.51 6.56
N PHE A 172 6.64 -4.54 6.28
CA PHE A 172 5.18 -4.65 6.32
C PHE A 172 4.65 -4.41 4.90
N ILE A 173 4.04 -5.42 4.30
CA ILE A 173 3.58 -5.36 2.91
C ILE A 173 2.08 -5.61 2.86
N ASP A 174 1.36 -4.65 2.28
CA ASP A 174 -0.01 -4.83 1.82
C ASP A 174 0.05 -5.01 0.29
N PHE A 175 -0.21 -6.23 -0.20
CA PHE A 175 -0.09 -6.49 -1.63
C PHE A 175 -1.17 -5.80 -2.45
N GLY A 176 -2.33 -5.55 -1.85
CA GLY A 176 -3.46 -5.01 -2.56
C GLY A 176 -3.93 -5.92 -3.71
N PRO A 177 -4.77 -5.43 -4.61
CA PRO A 177 -5.29 -6.22 -5.71
C PRO A 177 -4.21 -6.59 -6.76
N ARG A 178 -2.98 -6.10 -6.59
CA ARG A 178 -1.86 -6.31 -7.52
C ARG A 178 -1.03 -7.56 -7.21
N ILE A 179 -1.42 -8.37 -6.23
CA ILE A 179 -0.68 -9.57 -5.83
C ILE A 179 -0.45 -10.54 -7.01
N ALA A 180 -1.44 -10.69 -7.88
CA ALA A 180 -1.35 -11.55 -9.07
C ALA A 180 -0.49 -10.96 -10.20
N ASP A 181 -0.18 -9.67 -10.16
CA ASP A 181 0.63 -8.99 -11.18
C ASP A 181 2.12 -9.01 -10.86
N ILE A 182 2.51 -9.45 -9.65
CA ILE A 182 3.91 -9.56 -9.25
C ILE A 182 4.49 -10.85 -9.84
N PRO A 183 5.57 -10.77 -10.64
CA PRO A 183 6.18 -11.97 -11.20
C PRO A 183 6.65 -12.97 -10.13
N ASP A 184 6.42 -14.27 -10.34
CA ASP A 184 6.79 -15.32 -9.38
C ASP A 184 8.23 -15.25 -8.86
N PRO A 185 9.26 -15.01 -9.70
CA PRO A 185 10.64 -14.88 -9.22
C PRO A 185 10.81 -13.69 -8.26
N LEU A 186 10.12 -12.58 -8.53
CA LEU A 186 10.16 -11.39 -7.70
C LEU A 186 9.43 -11.65 -6.37
N MET A 187 8.25 -12.26 -6.42
CA MET A 187 7.50 -12.67 -5.24
C MET A 187 8.32 -13.58 -4.32
N ALA A 188 9.04 -14.56 -4.90
CA ALA A 188 9.89 -15.46 -4.12
C ALA A 188 10.99 -14.71 -3.37
N ARG A 189 11.63 -13.71 -3.98
CA ARG A 189 12.65 -12.86 -3.35
C ARG A 189 12.07 -11.99 -2.24
N ILE A 190 10.92 -11.38 -2.48
CA ILE A 190 10.19 -10.57 -1.48
C ILE A 190 9.85 -11.44 -0.26
N MET A 191 9.31 -12.64 -0.48
CA MET A 191 8.94 -13.54 0.60
C MET A 191 10.15 -14.12 1.36
N ALA A 192 11.33 -14.21 0.72
CA ALA A 192 12.58 -14.57 1.39
C ALA A 192 13.01 -13.53 2.45
N CYS A 193 12.59 -12.27 2.31
CA CYS A 193 12.79 -11.22 3.32
C CYS A 193 11.86 -11.38 4.54
N LYS A 194 10.98 -12.38 4.57
CA LYS A 194 10.02 -12.69 5.64
C LYS A 194 9.19 -11.47 6.10
N PRO A 195 8.46 -10.81 5.19
CA PRO A 195 7.64 -9.67 5.54
C PRO A 195 6.47 -10.06 6.44
N ILE A 196 5.95 -9.08 7.20
CA ILE A 196 4.58 -9.15 7.71
C ILE A 196 3.66 -8.78 6.55
N VAL A 197 2.82 -9.70 6.13
CA VAL A 197 1.90 -9.50 5.00
C VAL A 197 0.48 -9.25 5.50
N SER A 198 -0.18 -8.25 4.93
CA SER A 198 -1.58 -7.93 5.18
C SER A 198 -2.38 -8.10 3.90
N LEU A 199 -3.46 -8.87 3.96
CA LEU A 199 -4.38 -9.13 2.85
C LEU A 199 -5.80 -8.83 3.29
N ASN A 200 -6.64 -8.32 2.39
CA ASN A 200 -8.09 -8.35 2.56
C ASN A 200 -8.66 -9.71 2.09
N ARG A 201 -9.98 -9.89 2.17
CA ARG A 201 -10.64 -11.15 1.79
C ARG A 201 -10.37 -11.55 0.34
N GLN A 202 -10.55 -10.62 -0.60
CA GLN A 202 -10.29 -10.86 -2.02
C GLN A 202 -8.82 -11.17 -2.32
N GLU A 203 -7.92 -10.44 -1.70
CA GLU A 203 -6.48 -10.66 -1.83
C GLU A 203 -6.06 -12.02 -1.25
N ALA A 204 -6.71 -12.45 -0.16
CA ALA A 204 -6.50 -13.78 0.40
C ALA A 204 -6.97 -14.90 -0.55
N GLU A 205 -8.08 -14.71 -1.25
CA GLU A 205 -8.55 -15.63 -2.30
C GLU A 205 -7.54 -15.72 -3.45
N LEU A 206 -7.04 -14.59 -3.96
CA LEU A 206 -5.98 -14.56 -4.98
C LEU A 206 -4.69 -15.24 -4.51
N ALA A 207 -4.28 -15.01 -3.26
CA ALA A 207 -3.12 -15.65 -2.68
C ALA A 207 -3.30 -17.16 -2.52
N ALA A 208 -4.49 -17.62 -2.15
CA ALA A 208 -4.82 -19.04 -2.05
C ALA A 208 -4.81 -19.72 -3.41
N GLU A 209 -5.38 -19.08 -4.44
CA GLU A 209 -5.33 -19.55 -5.84
C GLU A 209 -3.87 -19.67 -6.32
N TRP A 210 -3.05 -18.65 -6.09
CA TRP A 210 -1.63 -18.67 -6.43
C TRP A 210 -0.87 -19.80 -5.73
N LEU A 211 -1.23 -20.14 -4.48
CA LEU A 211 -0.63 -21.25 -3.74
C LEU A 211 -1.26 -22.62 -4.08
N GLY A 212 -2.34 -22.66 -4.85
CA GLY A 212 -3.06 -23.89 -5.21
C GLY A 212 -3.74 -24.55 -4.01
N VAL A 213 -4.30 -23.75 -3.09
CA VAL A 213 -5.01 -24.21 -1.88
C VAL A 213 -6.36 -23.52 -1.73
N ASN A 214 -7.23 -24.03 -0.83
CA ASN A 214 -8.42 -23.31 -0.42
C ASN A 214 -8.05 -22.13 0.51
N VAL A 215 -8.90 -21.11 0.55
CA VAL A 215 -8.66 -19.92 1.38
C VAL A 215 -8.59 -20.25 2.87
N GLU A 216 -9.31 -21.26 3.33
CA GLU A 216 -9.28 -21.75 4.71
C GLU A 216 -7.92 -22.37 5.10
N GLU A 217 -7.19 -22.89 4.12
CA GLU A 217 -5.86 -23.50 4.30
C GLU A 217 -4.73 -22.48 4.11
N LEU A 218 -5.06 -21.28 3.60
CA LEU A 218 -4.08 -20.25 3.24
C LEU A 218 -3.07 -19.98 4.36
N GLY A 219 -3.54 -19.71 5.57
CA GLY A 219 -2.68 -19.34 6.69
C GLY A 219 -1.66 -20.43 7.02
N THR A 220 -2.11 -21.68 7.13
CA THR A 220 -1.23 -22.83 7.39
C THR A 220 -0.22 -23.03 6.26
N ARG A 221 -0.71 -22.95 5.01
CA ARG A 221 0.17 -23.14 3.84
C ARG A 221 1.19 -22.02 3.69
N TRP A 222 0.77 -20.77 4.01
CA TRP A 222 1.63 -19.60 4.02
C TRP A 222 2.80 -19.77 5.01
N GLN A 223 2.51 -20.19 6.24
CA GLN A 223 3.54 -20.45 7.25
C GLN A 223 4.50 -21.57 6.81
N GLN A 224 3.97 -22.68 6.29
CA GLN A 224 4.79 -23.80 5.80
C GLN A 224 5.72 -23.40 4.67
N ARG A 225 5.24 -22.56 3.75
CA ARG A 225 6.01 -22.19 2.55
C ARG A 225 7.00 -21.06 2.80
N PHE A 226 6.59 -20.03 3.56
CA PHE A 226 7.36 -18.79 3.67
C PHE A 226 7.89 -18.53 5.08
N GLY A 227 7.27 -19.05 6.11
CA GLY A 227 7.61 -18.72 7.50
C GLY A 227 7.50 -17.22 7.77
N ALA A 228 6.58 -16.53 7.10
CA ALA A 228 6.35 -15.10 7.16
C ALA A 228 5.00 -14.82 7.80
N ALA A 229 4.91 -13.80 8.65
CA ALA A 229 3.65 -13.44 9.30
C ALA A 229 2.59 -13.02 8.27
N LEU A 230 1.35 -13.47 8.50
CA LEU A 230 0.21 -13.17 7.64
C LEU A 230 -0.95 -12.62 8.47
N ILE A 231 -1.57 -11.54 8.01
CA ILE A 231 -2.79 -10.95 8.56
C ILE A 231 -3.84 -10.97 7.44
N VAL A 232 -4.98 -11.61 7.68
CA VAL A 232 -6.13 -11.60 6.77
C VAL A 232 -7.25 -10.79 7.41
N ARG A 233 -7.63 -9.70 6.76
CA ARG A 233 -8.68 -8.77 7.19
C ARG A 233 -10.04 -9.22 6.64
N HIS A 234 -11.02 -9.32 7.51
CA HIS A 234 -12.38 -9.79 7.20
C HIS A 234 -13.45 -8.71 7.44
N ASP A 235 -13.12 -7.45 7.17
CA ASP A 235 -14.01 -6.29 7.33
C ASP A 235 -14.66 -6.25 8.72
N LYS A 236 -16.00 -6.32 8.76
CA LYS A 236 -16.79 -6.32 10.01
C LYS A 236 -16.53 -7.52 10.92
N ASP A 237 -15.95 -8.59 10.38
CA ASP A 237 -15.67 -9.81 11.11
C ASP A 237 -14.26 -9.77 11.78
N GLY A 238 -13.53 -8.66 11.61
CA GLY A 238 -12.21 -8.46 12.22
C GLY A 238 -11.06 -8.96 11.36
N ALA A 239 -10.05 -9.56 11.97
CA ALA A 239 -8.87 -10.06 11.28
C ALA A 239 -8.35 -11.36 11.93
N VAL A 240 -7.83 -12.24 11.10
CA VAL A 240 -7.10 -13.44 11.53
C VAL A 240 -5.61 -13.25 11.24
N TRP A 241 -4.76 -13.67 12.14
CA TRP A 241 -3.31 -13.59 11.95
C TRP A 241 -2.64 -14.95 12.18
N TYR A 242 -1.49 -15.13 11.52
CA TYR A 242 -0.65 -16.32 11.57
C TYR A 242 0.81 -15.87 11.69
N ASP A 243 1.54 -16.45 12.67
CA ASP A 243 2.96 -16.17 12.88
C ASP A 243 3.65 -17.41 13.49
N GLY A 244 4.44 -18.10 12.71
CA GLY A 244 4.99 -19.40 13.08
C GLY A 244 3.88 -20.42 13.37
N ASP A 245 3.93 -21.05 14.53
CA ASP A 245 2.91 -22.01 15.00
C ASP A 245 1.72 -21.34 15.70
N ALA A 246 1.77 -20.01 15.87
CA ALA A 246 0.72 -19.25 16.52
C ALA A 246 -0.25 -18.68 15.50
N SER A 247 -1.52 -18.61 15.87
CA SER A 247 -2.56 -17.90 15.13
C SER A 247 -3.62 -17.36 16.08
N GLY A 248 -4.37 -16.38 15.63
CA GLY A 248 -5.43 -15.81 16.44
C GLY A 248 -6.38 -14.97 15.64
N HIS A 249 -7.51 -14.61 16.26
CA HIS A 249 -8.52 -13.75 15.70
C HIS A 249 -8.69 -12.50 16.55
N VAL A 250 -8.80 -11.36 15.90
CA VAL A 250 -9.11 -10.07 16.52
C VAL A 250 -10.46 -9.62 15.96
N PRO A 251 -11.51 -9.48 16.80
CA PRO A 251 -12.82 -9.02 16.31
C PRO A 251 -12.75 -7.56 15.85
N ALA A 252 -13.66 -7.18 14.96
CA ALA A 252 -13.87 -5.76 14.60
C ALA A 252 -14.46 -4.98 15.79
N PHE A 253 -14.33 -3.67 15.75
CA PHE A 253 -14.77 -2.73 16.78
C PHE A 253 -16.11 -2.11 16.45
#